data_221e71ad1b9b629b96d878726bd9f44a
#
_entry.id   221e71ad1b9b629b96d878726bd9f44a
#
_cell.length_a   1.000
_cell.length_b   1.000
_cell.length_c   1.000
_cell.angle_alpha   90.00
_cell.angle_beta   90.00
_cell.angle_gamma   90.00
#
_symmetry.space_group_name_H-M   'P 1'
#
loop_
_entity.id
_entity.type
_entity.pdbx_description
1 polymer ?
#
loop_
_entity_poly.entity_id
_entity_poly.type
_entity_poly.pdbx_seq_one_letter_code
_entity_poly.pdbx_strand_id
1 'polypeptide(L)'
;MIGKSVNVGAGTITCNYDGVKKSKTKIKDKVFVGSNSSLVAPITIEQESIIGAGSVITKTVKKKSLALTRSLQTEIKNYKRK
;
A
#
# COMPACT_ATOMS: atom_id res chain seq x y z
N MET A 1 0.54 -13.80 -0.97
CA MET A 1 -0.63 -14.51 -1.51
C MET A 1 -1.66 -13.53 -2.01
N ILE A 2 -2.11 -13.72 -3.20
CA ILE A 2 -3.08 -12.84 -3.86
C ILE A 2 -4.33 -13.64 -4.17
N GLY A 3 -5.51 -13.12 -3.75
CA GLY A 3 -6.79 -13.78 -3.97
C GLY A 3 -7.30 -13.61 -5.40
N LYS A 4 -8.56 -13.97 -5.62
CA LYS A 4 -9.21 -13.91 -6.93
C LYS A 4 -9.67 -12.50 -7.26
N SER A 5 -9.61 -12.16 -8.54
CA SER A 5 -10.10 -10.87 -9.05
C SER A 5 -9.46 -9.66 -8.39
N VAL A 6 -8.21 -9.79 -7.98
CA VAL A 6 -7.44 -8.69 -7.43
C VAL A 6 -6.85 -7.86 -8.55
N ASN A 7 -6.97 -6.55 -8.44
CA ASN A 7 -6.36 -5.62 -9.37
C ASN A 7 -5.24 -4.86 -8.65
N VAL A 8 -4.01 -5.07 -9.08
CA VAL A 8 -2.84 -4.42 -8.49
C VAL A 8 -2.29 -3.41 -9.49
N GLY A 9 -2.32 -2.15 -9.13
CA GLY A 9 -1.84 -1.09 -10.00
C GLY A 9 -0.34 -1.14 -10.26
N ALA A 10 0.08 -0.56 -11.37
CA ALA A 10 1.49 -0.54 -11.76
C ALA A 10 2.32 0.20 -10.71
N GLY A 11 3.55 -0.27 -10.51
CA GLY A 11 4.45 0.35 -9.54
C GLY A 11 4.15 0.05 -8.08
N THR A 12 3.17 -0.82 -7.81
CA THR A 12 2.90 -1.27 -6.45
C THR A 12 4.02 -2.20 -5.99
N ILE A 13 4.50 -1.98 -4.79
CA ILE A 13 5.54 -2.81 -4.20
C ILE A 13 5.08 -3.40 -2.87
N THR A 14 5.54 -4.61 -2.60
CA THR A 14 5.41 -5.21 -1.29
C THR A 14 6.79 -5.24 -0.64
N CYS A 15 6.87 -4.89 0.62
CA CYS A 15 8.15 -4.85 1.30
C CYS A 15 8.04 -5.39 2.72
N ASN A 16 9.15 -5.90 3.22
CA ASN A 16 9.30 -6.28 4.61
C ASN A 16 9.99 -5.17 5.37
N TYR A 17 9.41 -4.80 6.49
CA TYR A 17 10.01 -3.81 7.36
C TYR A 17 11.30 -4.32 7.98
N ASP A 18 11.31 -5.60 8.35
CA ASP A 18 12.41 -6.25 9.02
C ASP A 18 13.16 -7.17 8.05
N GLY A 19 14.42 -6.88 7.75
CA GLY A 19 15.24 -7.69 6.86
C GLY A 19 15.62 -9.06 7.43
N VAL A 20 15.37 -9.32 8.71
CA VAL A 20 15.72 -10.58 9.37
C VAL A 20 14.61 -11.63 9.23
N LYS A 21 13.36 -11.21 9.32
CA LYS A 21 12.21 -12.12 9.24
C LYS A 21 11.48 -11.96 7.92
N LYS A 22 11.11 -13.09 7.33
CA LYS A 22 10.22 -13.08 6.17
C LYS A 22 8.79 -12.90 6.66
N SER A 23 8.22 -11.76 6.36
CA SER A 23 6.82 -11.45 6.67
C SER A 23 5.98 -11.55 5.42
N LYS A 24 4.71 -11.91 5.59
CA LYS A 24 3.82 -12.14 4.45
C LYS A 24 2.84 -11.00 4.27
N THR A 25 2.58 -10.68 3.01
CA THR A 25 1.49 -9.83 2.61
C THR A 25 0.39 -10.71 2.03
N LYS A 26 -0.82 -10.60 2.59
CA LYS A 26 -1.99 -11.32 2.10
C LYS A 26 -2.97 -10.34 1.51
N ILE A 27 -3.37 -10.59 0.26
CA ILE A 27 -4.37 -9.77 -0.42
C ILE A 27 -5.55 -10.68 -0.74
N LYS A 28 -6.68 -10.40 -0.13
CA LYS A 28 -7.88 -11.22 -0.28
C LYS A 28 -8.58 -10.94 -1.60
N ASP A 29 -9.75 -11.55 -1.80
CA ASP A 29 -10.46 -11.48 -3.07
C ASP A 29 -11.02 -10.08 -3.37
N LYS A 30 -11.05 -9.73 -4.65
CA LYS A 30 -11.68 -8.50 -5.17
C LYS A 30 -11.11 -7.22 -4.57
N VAL A 31 -9.84 -7.22 -4.20
CA VAL A 31 -9.16 -6.03 -3.71
C VAL A 31 -8.65 -5.21 -4.90
N PHE A 32 -8.78 -3.91 -4.81
CA PHE A 32 -8.18 -2.98 -5.76
C PHE A 32 -7.03 -2.25 -5.07
N VAL A 33 -5.82 -2.38 -5.61
CA VAL A 33 -4.65 -1.67 -5.11
C VAL A 33 -4.25 -0.61 -6.12
N GLY A 34 -4.33 0.65 -5.72
CA GLY A 34 -3.95 1.76 -6.59
C GLY A 34 -2.46 1.75 -6.96
N SER A 35 -2.14 2.37 -8.09
CA SER A 35 -0.77 2.39 -8.61
C SER A 35 0.21 3.05 -7.64
N ASN A 36 1.44 2.59 -7.65
CA ASN A 36 2.54 3.12 -6.84
C ASN A 36 2.30 3.05 -5.33
N SER A 37 1.47 2.10 -4.89
CA SER A 37 1.28 1.87 -3.46
C SER A 37 2.39 0.99 -2.90
N SER A 38 2.69 1.16 -1.62
CA SER A 38 3.65 0.32 -0.90
C SER A 38 2.93 -0.44 0.20
N LEU A 39 3.06 -1.76 0.20
CA LEU A 39 2.42 -2.63 1.18
C LEU A 39 3.51 -3.22 2.06
N VAL A 40 3.54 -2.79 3.31
CA VAL A 40 4.60 -3.17 4.25
C VAL A 40 4.15 -4.38 5.07
N ALA A 41 4.79 -5.53 4.82
CA ALA A 41 4.48 -6.77 5.53
C ALA A 41 4.95 -6.72 6.99
N PRO A 42 4.30 -7.43 7.93
CA PRO A 42 3.15 -8.30 7.66
C PRO A 42 1.83 -7.54 7.66
N ILE A 43 1.05 -7.70 6.61
CA ILE A 43 -0.29 -7.11 6.53
C ILE A 43 -1.26 -8.03 5.82
N THR A 44 -2.53 -7.84 6.08
CA THR A 44 -3.62 -8.48 5.34
C THR A 44 -4.52 -7.40 4.78
N ILE A 45 -4.76 -7.46 3.48
CA ILE A 45 -5.75 -6.60 2.83
C ILE A 45 -7.00 -7.43 2.66
N GLU A 46 -8.04 -7.12 3.44
CA GLU A 46 -9.26 -7.91 3.45
C GLU A 46 -10.07 -7.73 2.16
N GLN A 47 -11.00 -8.64 1.93
CA GLN A 47 -11.73 -8.69 0.67
C GLN A 47 -12.50 -7.42 0.34
N GLU A 48 -12.59 -7.11 -0.93
CA GLU A 48 -13.37 -6.00 -1.47
C GLU A 48 -12.92 -4.63 -0.96
N SER A 49 -11.70 -4.51 -0.44
CA SER A 49 -11.17 -3.22 -0.01
C SER A 49 -10.44 -2.52 -1.16
N ILE A 50 -10.24 -1.23 -1.03
CA ILE A 50 -9.59 -0.38 -2.02
C ILE A 50 -8.43 0.33 -1.36
N ILE A 51 -7.27 0.26 -1.99
CA ILE A 51 -6.08 1.01 -1.57
C ILE A 51 -5.89 2.18 -2.52
N GLY A 52 -5.89 3.39 -1.99
CA GLY A 52 -5.68 4.58 -2.80
C GLY A 52 -4.27 4.62 -3.42
N ALA A 53 -4.18 5.17 -4.63
CA ALA A 53 -2.90 5.26 -5.34
C ALA A 53 -1.85 6.03 -4.53
N GLY A 54 -0.61 5.57 -4.56
CA GLY A 54 0.49 6.22 -3.87
C GLY A 54 0.48 6.06 -2.35
N SER A 55 -0.36 5.17 -1.81
CA SER A 55 -0.46 4.98 -0.36
C SER A 55 0.65 4.09 0.17
N VAL A 56 1.00 4.30 1.42
CA VAL A 56 1.92 3.42 2.17
C VAL A 56 1.11 2.74 3.26
N ILE A 57 0.86 1.45 3.10
CA ILE A 57 -0.02 0.70 3.99
C ILE A 57 0.83 -0.14 4.94
N THR A 58 0.72 0.15 6.22
CA THR A 58 1.48 -0.52 7.28
C THR A 58 0.61 -1.30 8.25
N LYS A 59 -0.71 -1.18 8.12
CA LYS A 59 -1.67 -1.86 8.99
C LYS A 59 -2.68 -2.63 8.16
N THR A 60 -3.19 -3.73 8.71
CA THR A 60 -4.23 -4.52 8.06
C THR A 60 -5.43 -3.65 7.70
N VAL A 61 -5.92 -3.83 6.48
CA VAL A 61 -7.07 -3.10 5.94
C VAL A 61 -8.30 -3.96 6.08
N LYS A 62 -9.33 -3.42 6.70
CA LYS A 62 -10.59 -4.14 6.92
C LYS A 62 -11.37 -4.30 5.62
N LYS A 63 -12.20 -5.34 5.55
CA LYS A 63 -13.00 -5.63 4.37
C LYS A 63 -13.88 -4.44 3.99
N LYS A 64 -14.08 -4.24 2.69
CA LYS A 64 -14.93 -3.20 2.13
C LYS A 64 -14.56 -1.78 2.58
N SER A 65 -13.29 -1.56 2.90
CA SER A 65 -12.78 -0.26 3.34
C SER A 65 -11.96 0.40 2.24
N LEU A 66 -11.91 1.70 2.27
CA LEU A 66 -10.97 2.48 1.48
C LEU A 66 -9.83 2.90 2.40
N ALA A 67 -8.63 2.42 2.13
CA ALA A 67 -7.44 2.80 2.87
C ALA A 67 -6.54 3.66 2.00
N LEU A 68 -6.14 4.79 2.51
CA LEU A 68 -5.21 5.66 1.82
C LEU A 68 -4.37 6.44 2.82
N THR A 69 -3.19 6.81 2.38
CA THR A 69 -2.34 7.73 3.12
C THR A 69 -2.04 8.92 2.23
N ARG A 70 -1.94 10.08 2.82
CA ARG A 70 -1.61 11.30 2.11
C ARG A 70 -0.44 11.97 2.79
N SER A 71 0.52 12.40 1.99
CA SER A 71 1.61 13.22 2.48
C SER A 71 1.28 14.68 2.22
N LEU A 72 1.55 15.51 3.22
CA LEU A 72 1.40 16.95 3.04
C LEU A 72 2.51 17.45 2.12
N GLN A 73 2.12 18.22 1.12
CA GLN A 73 3.09 18.87 0.25
C GLN A 73 3.74 20.02 1.00
N THR A 74 5.05 20.03 1.02
CA THR A 74 5.83 21.07 1.68
C THR A 74 6.64 21.82 0.62
N GLU A 75 6.53 23.13 0.61
CA GLU A 75 7.29 23.98 -0.28
C GLU A 75 8.27 24.82 0.52
N ILE A 76 9.52 24.87 0.06
CA ILE A 76 10.54 25.71 0.67
C ILE A 76 10.76 26.88 -0.29
N LYS A 77 10.31 28.06 0.14
CA LYS A 77 10.46 29.28 -0.66
C LYS A 77 11.90 29.73 -0.73
N ASN A 78 12.31 30.23 -1.88
CA ASN A 78 13.66 30.76 -2.11
C ASN A 78 14.76 29.71 -1.88
N TYR A 79 14.42 28.44 -2.10
CA TYR A 79 15.41 27.38 -1.99
C TYR A 79 16.45 27.51 -3.11
N LYS A 80 17.70 27.58 -2.72
CA LYS A 80 18.81 27.63 -3.68
C LYS A 80 19.43 26.25 -3.81
N ARG A 81 19.46 25.78 -5.05
CA ARG A 81 20.08 24.50 -5.36
C ARG A 81 21.60 24.66 -5.39
N LYS A 82 22.29 23.83 -4.64
CA LYS A 82 23.76 23.79 -4.62
C LYS A 82 24.30 22.88 -5.70
#